data_f2bdeb5e855845b26e97811c0ed6e240
#
_entry.id   f2bdeb5e855845b26e97811c0ed6e240
#
_cell.length_a   1.000
_cell.length_b   1.000
_cell.length_c   1.000
_cell.angle_alpha   90.00
_cell.angle_beta   90.00
_cell.angle_gamma   90.00
#
_symmetry.space_group_name_H-M   'P 1'
#
loop_
_entity.id
_entity.type
_entity.pdbx_description
1 polymer ?
#
loop_
_entity_poly.entity_id
_entity_poly.type
_entity_poly.pdbx_seq_one_letter_code
_entity_poly.pdbx_strand_id
1 'polypeptide(L)'
;MKFFTSDIHFSDENTFKVDNRPFKNVKKYNQFVIKQFNKVAKKGDIIYVIGDLIDCDNEKSNQFFEALKYVKKIKANVILIIGNNEERAIKYFFNNDFEIFKKHCIDLGYKDVLKDCYLSFGGYNFYLTHKPKNFKSDYFNL
;
A
#
# COMPACT_ATOMS: atom_id res chain seq x y z
N MET A 1 17.34 5.07 -0.57
CA MET A 1 16.76 5.02 -1.93
C MET A 1 15.25 5.05 -1.84
N LYS A 2 14.54 5.46 -2.91
CA LYS A 2 13.06 5.47 -2.96
C LYS A 2 12.59 4.48 -4.02
N PHE A 3 11.58 3.67 -3.67
CA PHE A 3 10.94 2.69 -4.54
C PHE A 3 9.45 3.00 -4.62
N PHE A 4 8.82 2.66 -5.75
CA PHE A 4 7.40 2.91 -6.00
C PHE A 4 6.75 1.63 -6.49
N THR A 5 5.55 1.34 -5.98
CA THR A 5 4.72 0.20 -6.38
C THR A 5 3.25 0.52 -6.12
N SER A 6 2.33 -0.24 -6.71
CA SER A 6 0.88 -0.13 -6.48
C SER A 6 0.23 -1.49 -6.59
N ASP A 7 -1.05 -1.57 -6.25
CA ASP A 7 -1.95 -2.68 -6.54
C ASP A 7 -1.40 -4.06 -6.15
N ILE A 8 -0.85 -4.15 -4.95
CA ILE A 8 -0.26 -5.39 -4.44
C ILE A 8 -1.35 -6.41 -4.10
N HIS A 9 -2.46 -5.94 -3.51
CA HIS A 9 -3.59 -6.79 -3.14
C HIS A 9 -3.17 -7.96 -2.25
N PHE A 10 -2.52 -7.69 -1.13
CA PHE A 10 -2.24 -8.70 -0.13
C PHE A 10 -3.54 -9.37 0.32
N SER A 11 -3.52 -10.70 0.37
CA SER A 11 -4.63 -11.52 0.84
C SER A 11 -5.90 -11.46 -0.02
N ASP A 12 -5.83 -10.90 -1.22
CA ASP A 12 -6.94 -10.85 -2.17
C ASP A 12 -6.99 -12.12 -3.02
N GLU A 13 -7.82 -13.08 -2.62
CA GLU A 13 -8.00 -14.31 -3.39
C GLU A 13 -8.73 -14.11 -4.72
N ASN A 14 -9.60 -13.09 -4.81
CA ASN A 14 -10.33 -12.81 -6.04
C ASN A 14 -9.39 -12.25 -7.11
N THR A 15 -8.63 -11.21 -6.79
CA THR A 15 -7.63 -10.67 -7.71
C THR A 15 -6.56 -11.72 -8.04
N PHE A 16 -6.14 -12.53 -7.05
CA PHE A 16 -5.19 -13.62 -7.28
C PHE A 16 -5.68 -14.62 -8.35
N LYS A 17 -6.96 -14.99 -8.33
CA LYS A 17 -7.57 -15.90 -9.31
C LYS A 17 -7.79 -15.23 -10.66
N VAL A 18 -8.36 -14.02 -10.68
CA VAL A 18 -8.67 -13.28 -11.91
C VAL A 18 -7.41 -12.95 -12.70
N ASP A 19 -6.35 -12.50 -12.02
CA ASP A 19 -5.06 -12.19 -12.63
C ASP A 19 -4.25 -13.43 -13.00
N ASN A 20 -4.75 -14.63 -12.67
CA ASN A 20 -4.06 -15.91 -12.90
C ASN A 20 -2.60 -15.87 -12.42
N ARG A 21 -2.38 -15.37 -11.20
CA ARG A 21 -1.03 -15.20 -10.64
C ARG A 21 -0.34 -16.56 -10.48
N PRO A 22 0.93 -16.71 -10.91
CA PRO A 22 1.62 -18.00 -11.02
C PRO A 22 2.12 -18.51 -9.65
N PHE A 23 1.25 -18.58 -8.66
CA PHE A 23 1.55 -19.09 -7.32
C PHE A 23 0.52 -20.13 -6.90
N LYS A 24 0.93 -21.07 -6.04
CA LYS A 24 0.04 -22.13 -5.55
C LYS A 24 -1.19 -21.60 -4.81
N ASN A 25 -1.02 -20.51 -4.07
CA ASN A 25 -2.09 -19.85 -3.32
C ASN A 25 -1.68 -18.41 -2.93
N VAL A 26 -2.63 -17.62 -2.43
CA VAL A 26 -2.43 -16.23 -2.03
C VAL A 26 -1.35 -16.07 -0.95
N LYS A 27 -1.23 -17.03 -0.02
CA LYS A 27 -0.19 -16.99 1.02
C LYS A 27 1.21 -17.06 0.43
N LYS A 28 1.43 -17.92 -0.57
CA LYS A 28 2.71 -18.01 -1.30
C LYS A 28 3.01 -16.73 -2.08
N TYR A 29 2.00 -16.14 -2.69
CA TYR A 29 2.11 -14.84 -3.33
C TYR A 29 2.54 -13.75 -2.33
N ASN A 30 1.85 -13.62 -1.19
CA ASN A 30 2.19 -12.64 -0.16
C ASN A 30 3.64 -12.80 0.33
N GLN A 31 4.08 -14.03 0.59
CA GLN A 31 5.46 -14.33 1.00
C GLN A 31 6.47 -13.93 -0.09
N PHE A 32 6.16 -14.19 -1.34
CA PHE A 32 7.01 -13.82 -2.47
C PHE A 32 7.17 -12.30 -2.56
N VAL A 33 6.08 -11.53 -2.49
CA VAL A 33 6.12 -10.07 -2.56
C VAL A 33 6.99 -9.48 -1.43
N ILE A 34 6.79 -9.95 -0.19
CA ILE A 34 7.60 -9.51 0.95
C ILE A 34 9.09 -9.82 0.73
N LYS A 35 9.39 -11.01 0.21
CA LYS A 35 10.76 -11.41 -0.12
C LYS A 35 11.38 -10.49 -1.20
N GLN A 36 10.59 -10.12 -2.23
CA GLN A 36 11.08 -9.20 -3.27
C GLN A 36 11.34 -7.80 -2.70
N PHE A 37 10.45 -7.27 -1.87
CA PHE A 37 10.70 -5.99 -1.19
C PHE A 37 12.00 -6.02 -0.41
N ASN A 38 12.21 -7.06 0.39
CA ASN A 38 13.41 -7.20 1.21
C ASN A 38 14.70 -7.50 0.41
N LYS A 39 14.57 -7.94 -0.83
CA LYS A 39 15.69 -8.14 -1.76
C LYS A 39 16.18 -6.82 -2.36
N VAL A 40 15.24 -5.93 -2.72
CA VAL A 40 15.55 -4.69 -3.44
C VAL A 40 15.72 -3.49 -2.52
N ALA A 41 14.96 -3.41 -1.42
CA ALA A 41 14.98 -2.29 -0.50
C ALA A 41 15.56 -2.71 0.87
N LYS A 42 16.42 -1.86 1.42
CA LYS A 42 17.15 -2.07 2.66
C LYS A 42 16.60 -1.21 3.79
N LYS A 43 17.05 -1.46 5.00
CA LYS A 43 16.77 -0.58 6.16
C LYS A 43 17.24 0.84 5.82
N GLY A 44 16.37 1.83 6.04
CA GLY A 44 16.60 3.23 5.70
C GLY A 44 16.06 3.66 4.32
N ASP A 45 15.83 2.73 3.41
CA ASP A 45 15.11 3.00 2.17
C ASP A 45 13.62 3.25 2.43
N ILE A 46 12.93 3.84 1.44
CA ILE A 46 11.49 4.11 1.49
C ILE A 46 10.81 3.42 0.31
N ILE A 47 9.76 2.66 0.60
CA ILE A 47 8.83 2.10 -0.39
C ILE A 47 7.53 2.91 -0.31
N TYR A 48 7.18 3.59 -1.40
CA TYR A 48 5.87 4.19 -1.59
C TYR A 48 4.95 3.16 -2.22
N VAL A 49 3.88 2.79 -1.53
CA VAL A 49 2.81 1.95 -2.05
C VAL A 49 1.66 2.87 -2.45
N ILE A 50 1.40 2.96 -3.75
CA ILE A 50 0.42 3.88 -4.33
C ILE A 50 -0.91 3.15 -4.49
N GLY A 51 -1.58 2.94 -3.35
CA GLY A 51 -2.91 2.36 -3.23
C GLY A 51 -3.01 0.85 -3.40
N ASP A 52 -4.13 0.34 -2.93
CA ASP A 52 -4.55 -1.06 -3.01
C ASP A 52 -3.46 -2.04 -2.56
N LEU A 53 -2.87 -1.75 -1.39
CA LEU A 53 -1.91 -2.63 -0.74
C LEU A 53 -2.59 -3.93 -0.30
N ILE A 54 -3.84 -3.83 0.17
CA ILE A 54 -4.60 -4.90 0.79
C ILE A 54 -6.00 -4.91 0.21
N ASP A 55 -6.56 -6.10 0.02
CA ASP A 55 -7.99 -6.24 -0.29
C ASP A 55 -8.85 -5.83 0.91
N CYS A 56 -9.97 -5.16 0.63
CA CYS A 56 -10.98 -4.83 1.64
C CYS A 56 -12.35 -5.33 1.22
N ASP A 57 -12.82 -6.32 1.95
CA ASP A 57 -14.19 -6.80 1.93
C ASP A 57 -14.78 -6.61 3.34
N ASN A 58 -16.00 -6.08 3.43
CA ASN A 58 -16.67 -5.84 4.69
C ASN A 58 -16.95 -7.14 5.50
N GLU A 59 -16.98 -8.29 4.83
CA GLU A 59 -17.18 -9.60 5.46
C GLU A 59 -15.86 -10.23 5.97
N LYS A 60 -14.70 -9.68 5.59
CA LYS A 60 -13.36 -10.24 5.86
C LYS A 60 -12.47 -9.30 6.69
N SER A 61 -13.03 -8.65 7.70
CA SER A 61 -12.30 -7.69 8.54
C SER A 61 -11.01 -8.27 9.14
N ASN A 62 -11.05 -9.51 9.66
CA ASN A 62 -9.87 -10.15 10.25
C ASN A 62 -8.73 -10.32 9.24
N GLN A 63 -9.05 -10.68 7.99
CA GLN A 63 -8.07 -10.85 6.92
C GLN A 63 -7.41 -9.51 6.57
N PHE A 64 -8.18 -8.42 6.52
CA PHE A 64 -7.67 -7.09 6.31
C PHE A 64 -6.68 -6.67 7.41
N PHE A 65 -7.07 -6.81 8.68
CA PHE A 65 -6.22 -6.44 9.81
C PHE A 65 -4.94 -7.28 9.90
N GLU A 66 -5.02 -8.58 9.62
CA GLU A 66 -3.82 -9.45 9.56
C GLU A 66 -2.88 -9.05 8.41
N ALA A 67 -3.43 -8.69 7.25
CA ALA A 67 -2.63 -8.27 6.12
C ALA A 67 -1.93 -6.91 6.34
N LEU A 68 -2.54 -5.97 7.06
CA LEU A 68 -1.89 -4.72 7.46
C LEU A 68 -0.59 -4.99 8.24
N LYS A 69 -0.53 -6.04 9.03
CA LYS A 69 0.64 -6.40 9.84
C LYS A 69 1.84 -6.86 9.00
N TYR A 70 1.67 -7.12 7.69
CA TYR A 70 2.78 -7.54 6.83
C TYR A 70 3.89 -6.48 6.71
N VAL A 71 3.58 -5.21 6.96
CA VAL A 71 4.58 -4.13 7.06
C VAL A 71 5.71 -4.49 8.01
N LYS A 72 5.43 -5.20 9.11
CA LYS A 72 6.43 -5.64 10.09
C LYS A 72 7.48 -6.61 9.53
N LYS A 73 7.19 -7.23 8.39
CA LYS A 73 8.09 -8.17 7.69
C LYS A 73 8.93 -7.47 6.61
N ILE A 74 8.68 -6.19 6.36
CA ILE A 74 9.39 -5.38 5.36
C ILE A 74 10.49 -4.60 6.07
N LYS A 75 11.73 -4.71 5.59
CA LYS A 75 12.91 -4.06 6.20
C LYS A 75 12.96 -2.56 5.96
N ALA A 76 12.50 -2.12 4.79
CA ALA A 76 12.43 -0.71 4.42
C ALA A 76 11.26 0.01 5.12
N ASN A 77 11.30 1.34 5.14
CA ASN A 77 10.19 2.15 5.58
C ASN A 77 9.08 2.12 4.52
N VAL A 78 7.84 1.88 4.92
CA VAL A 78 6.69 1.89 4.01
C VAL A 78 5.85 3.14 4.23
N ILE A 79 5.59 3.88 3.16
CA ILE A 79 4.61 4.97 3.11
C ILE A 79 3.46 4.50 2.23
N LEU A 80 2.25 4.49 2.77
CA LEU A 80 1.04 4.08 2.07
C LEU A 80 0.28 5.32 1.56
N ILE A 81 0.09 5.40 0.24
CA ILE A 81 -0.89 6.31 -0.37
C ILE A 81 -2.17 5.49 -0.49
N ILE A 82 -3.29 5.98 0.05
CA ILE A 82 -4.53 5.19 0.09
C ILE A 82 -5.14 5.00 -1.30
N GLY A 83 -5.59 3.78 -1.58
CA GLY A 83 -6.39 3.43 -2.75
C GLY A 83 -7.85 3.19 -2.39
N ASN A 84 -8.63 2.64 -3.32
CA ASN A 84 -10.05 2.41 -3.10
C ASN A 84 -10.33 1.30 -2.07
N ASN A 85 -9.45 0.33 -1.92
CA ASN A 85 -9.60 -0.69 -0.88
C ASN A 85 -9.37 -0.10 0.52
N GLU A 86 -8.33 0.74 0.69
CA GLU A 86 -8.09 1.44 1.95
C GLU A 86 -9.24 2.43 2.26
N GLU A 87 -9.79 3.13 1.27
CA GLU A 87 -10.95 4.01 1.47
C GLU A 87 -12.17 3.23 1.97
N ARG A 88 -12.42 2.02 1.41
CA ARG A 88 -13.48 1.13 1.93
C ARG A 88 -13.22 0.71 3.36
N ALA A 89 -11.99 0.32 3.69
CA ALA A 89 -11.62 -0.07 5.04
C ALA A 89 -11.82 1.08 6.04
N ILE A 90 -11.43 2.30 5.68
CA ILE A 90 -11.65 3.49 6.49
C ILE A 90 -13.14 3.68 6.78
N LYS A 91 -13.97 3.52 5.75
CA LYS A 91 -15.43 3.62 5.89
C LYS A 91 -16.01 2.53 6.80
N TYR A 92 -15.60 1.27 6.62
CA TYR A 92 -16.23 0.14 7.30
C TYR A 92 -15.68 -0.10 8.70
N PHE A 93 -14.37 0.11 8.93
CA PHE A 93 -13.70 -0.32 10.15
C PHE A 93 -13.16 0.83 11.01
N PHE A 94 -13.15 2.06 10.49
CA PHE A 94 -12.57 3.22 11.16
C PHE A 94 -13.52 4.43 11.21
N ASN A 95 -14.84 4.18 11.23
CA ASN A 95 -15.89 5.23 11.31
C ASN A 95 -15.73 6.33 10.25
N ASN A 96 -15.26 5.99 9.05
CA ASN A 96 -14.94 6.96 8.00
C ASN A 96 -13.92 8.04 8.42
N ASP A 97 -13.08 7.73 9.40
CA ASP A 97 -12.07 8.64 9.94
C ASP A 97 -10.66 8.23 9.48
N PHE A 98 -10.10 9.01 8.56
CA PHE A 98 -8.76 8.80 8.02
C PHE A 98 -7.67 8.88 9.10
N GLU A 99 -7.79 9.79 10.07
CA GLU A 99 -6.78 9.98 11.10
C GLU A 99 -6.69 8.78 12.06
N ILE A 100 -7.84 8.15 12.35
CA ILE A 100 -7.87 6.89 13.14
C ILE A 100 -7.17 5.77 12.37
N PHE A 101 -7.46 5.61 11.07
CA PHE A 101 -6.79 4.63 10.22
C PHE A 101 -5.28 4.89 10.14
N LYS A 102 -4.88 6.13 9.87
CA LYS A 102 -3.48 6.54 9.82
C LYS A 102 -2.75 6.20 11.12
N LYS A 103 -3.32 6.56 12.27
CA LYS A 103 -2.75 6.23 13.58
C LYS A 103 -2.58 4.72 13.76
N HIS A 104 -3.57 3.93 13.41
CA HIS A 104 -3.51 2.47 13.47
C HIS A 104 -2.34 1.91 12.64
N CYS A 105 -2.16 2.39 11.41
CA CYS A 105 -1.06 1.98 10.55
C CYS A 105 0.31 2.42 11.10
N ILE A 106 0.44 3.65 11.59
CA ILE A 106 1.69 4.14 12.22
C ILE A 106 2.06 3.25 13.42
N ASP A 107 1.09 2.90 14.27
CA ASP A 107 1.31 2.02 15.43
C ASP A 107 1.74 0.60 15.00
N LEU A 108 1.35 0.15 13.81
CA LEU A 108 1.81 -1.13 13.22
C LEU A 108 3.23 -1.06 12.62
N GLY A 109 3.76 0.14 12.34
CA GLY A 109 5.09 0.32 11.80
C GLY A 109 5.17 0.91 10.40
N TYR A 110 4.05 1.38 9.81
CA TYR A 110 4.10 2.23 8.62
C TYR A 110 4.80 3.54 8.96
N LYS A 111 5.64 4.04 8.07
CA LYS A 111 6.32 5.32 8.25
C LYS A 111 5.35 6.49 8.14
N ASP A 112 4.41 6.38 7.20
CA ASP A 112 3.33 7.37 7.02
C ASP A 112 2.17 6.76 6.22
N VAL A 113 1.01 7.41 6.29
CA VAL A 113 -0.17 7.12 5.47
C VAL A 113 -0.72 8.44 4.95
N LEU A 114 -0.91 8.55 3.64
CA LEU A 114 -1.28 9.79 2.96
C LEU A 114 -2.44 9.54 2.00
N LYS A 115 -3.25 10.56 1.75
CA LYS A 115 -4.29 10.52 0.71
C LYS A 115 -3.68 10.65 -0.68
N ASP A 116 -2.71 11.51 -0.79
CA ASP A 116 -1.84 11.77 -1.95
C ASP A 116 -0.61 12.54 -1.48
N CYS A 117 0.40 12.67 -2.31
CA CYS A 117 1.52 13.53 -1.95
C CYS A 117 2.26 14.09 -3.17
N TYR A 118 2.83 15.29 -3.01
CA TYR A 118 3.80 15.86 -3.93
C TYR A 118 5.21 15.52 -3.45
N LEU A 119 6.04 15.06 -4.36
CA LEU A 119 7.40 14.60 -4.06
C LEU A 119 8.37 15.07 -5.13
N SER A 120 9.49 15.65 -4.72
CA SER A 120 10.57 16.03 -5.63
C SER A 120 11.83 15.22 -5.35
N PHE A 121 12.38 14.57 -6.36
CA PHE A 121 13.68 13.89 -6.26
C PHE A 121 14.29 13.66 -7.65
N GLY A 122 15.62 13.54 -7.70
CA GLY A 122 16.33 13.30 -8.95
C GLY A 122 16.13 14.39 -10.01
N GLY A 123 15.79 15.64 -9.59
CA GLY A 123 15.50 16.75 -10.50
C GLY A 123 14.09 16.76 -11.10
N TYR A 124 13.22 15.84 -10.67
CA TYR A 124 11.84 15.71 -11.15
C TYR A 124 10.83 15.90 -10.03
N ASN A 125 9.64 16.38 -10.39
CA ASN A 125 8.50 16.55 -9.51
C ASN A 125 7.45 15.48 -9.80
N PHE A 126 6.95 14.80 -8.75
CA PHE A 126 5.97 13.73 -8.86
C PHE A 126 4.74 14.04 -8.01
N TYR A 127 3.58 13.72 -8.55
CA TYR A 127 2.33 13.67 -7.80
C TYR A 127 1.90 12.22 -7.63
N LEU A 128 1.98 11.71 -6.41
CA LEU A 128 1.63 10.33 -6.06
C LEU A 128 0.15 10.26 -5.69
N THR A 129 -0.62 9.54 -6.48
CA THR A 129 -2.05 9.33 -6.24
C THR A 129 -2.51 8.03 -6.87
N HIS A 130 -3.36 7.28 -6.18
CA HIS A 130 -3.93 6.04 -6.73
C HIS A 130 -5.06 6.32 -7.74
N LYS A 131 -5.77 7.45 -7.57
CA LYS A 131 -6.84 7.85 -8.49
C LYS A 131 -6.40 9.03 -9.35
N PRO A 132 -6.74 9.04 -10.65
CA PRO A 132 -6.51 10.20 -11.50
C PRO A 132 -7.14 11.46 -10.90
N LYS A 133 -6.36 12.51 -10.77
CA LYS A 133 -6.79 13.82 -10.26
C LYS A 133 -6.09 14.93 -11.05
N ASN A 134 -6.66 16.13 -11.04
CA ASN A 134 -5.95 17.32 -11.50
C ASN A 134 -4.77 17.59 -10.57
N PHE A 135 -3.62 17.82 -11.13
CA PHE A 135 -2.37 18.13 -10.42
C PHE A 135 -1.63 19.28 -11.08
N LYS A 136 -0.59 19.78 -10.42
CA LYS A 136 0.22 20.88 -10.95
C LYS A 136 0.92 20.46 -12.23
N SER A 137 0.94 21.34 -13.23
CA SER A 137 1.44 21.05 -14.59
C SER A 137 2.94 20.69 -14.66
N ASP A 138 3.72 21.09 -13.65
CA ASP A 138 5.15 20.78 -13.53
C ASP A 138 5.46 19.47 -12.81
N TYR A 139 4.42 18.65 -12.51
CA TYR A 139 4.55 17.35 -11.86
C TYR A 139 4.19 16.20 -12.79
N PHE A 140 4.89 15.08 -12.64
CA PHE A 140 4.52 13.80 -13.23
C PHE A 140 3.55 13.07 -12.31
N ASN A 141 2.49 12.50 -12.87
CA ASN A 141 1.56 11.64 -12.12
C ASN A 141 2.11 10.21 -12.02
N LEU A 142 2.13 9.71 -10.81
CA LEU A 142 2.47 8.32 -10.49
C LEU A 142 1.33 7.67 -9.71
#